data_c520fed718a399f94d0d3f35a6934dd6
#
_entry.id   c520fed718a399f94d0d3f35a6934dd6
#
_cell.length_a   1.000
_cell.length_b   1.000
_cell.length_c   1.000
_cell.angle_alpha   90.00
_cell.angle_beta   90.00
_cell.angle_gamma   90.00
#
_symmetry.space_group_name_H-M   'P 1'
#
loop_
_entity.id
_entity.type
_entity.pdbx_description
1 polymer ?
#
loop_
_entity_poly.entity_id
_entity_poly.type
_entity_poly.pdbx_seq_one_letter_code
_entity_poly.pdbx_strand_id
1 'polypeptide(L)'
;MLLKSCRCGKLIPQSVKMCEECERRQQSRHMIYNNTRRDERAAEFYVSKEWRAMREHIIEVYDNVDIYALYVENELLTCEPVHHIVELEDDWEQRLNPFNLIPLNHKTHNTITALYKQSKANMRATQKQLRSLIEYHFREAGGYKKVLCDSFLVAPPLLFRENSPREFQQKGTSERGVRM
;
A
#
# COMPACT_ATOMS: atom_id res chain seq x y z
N MET A 1 38.74 -15.52 4.52
CA MET A 1 37.36 -15.39 4.98
C MET A 1 36.85 -14.01 4.56
N LEU A 2 35.72 -13.94 3.80
CA LEU A 2 35.20 -12.66 3.34
C LEU A 2 34.44 -11.97 4.47
N LEU A 3 34.71 -10.70 4.70
CA LEU A 3 34.09 -9.86 5.72
C LEU A 3 33.24 -8.77 5.08
N LYS A 4 32.18 -8.34 5.78
CA LYS A 4 31.35 -7.18 5.46
C LYS A 4 31.15 -6.30 6.69
N SER A 5 30.78 -5.04 6.49
CA SER A 5 30.44 -4.13 7.58
C SER A 5 29.01 -4.38 8.07
N CYS A 6 28.82 -4.53 9.36
CA CYS A 6 27.52 -4.48 10.00
C CYS A 6 27.01 -3.03 10.03
N ARG A 7 25.71 -2.84 10.21
CA ARG A 7 25.08 -1.52 10.36
C ARG A 7 25.71 -0.62 11.44
N CYS A 8 26.32 -1.20 12.46
CA CYS A 8 27.03 -0.44 13.52
C CYS A 8 28.52 -0.19 13.20
N GLY A 9 29.00 -0.57 12.01
CA GLY A 9 30.40 -0.44 11.60
C GLY A 9 31.29 -1.64 11.95
N LYS A 10 30.83 -2.59 12.79
CA LYS A 10 31.62 -3.77 13.16
C LYS A 10 31.78 -4.71 11.97
N LEU A 11 33.00 -5.21 11.72
CA LEU A 11 33.25 -6.22 10.70
C LEU A 11 32.69 -7.58 11.14
N ILE A 12 31.96 -8.23 10.26
CA ILE A 12 31.31 -9.53 10.47
C ILE A 12 31.55 -10.43 9.26
N PRO A 13 31.50 -11.76 9.42
CA PRO A 13 31.54 -12.69 8.29
C PRO A 13 30.39 -12.40 7.30
N GLN A 14 30.65 -12.59 6.01
CA GLN A 14 29.67 -12.30 4.96
C GLN A 14 28.38 -13.15 5.09
N SER A 15 28.49 -14.36 5.67
CA SER A 15 27.38 -15.27 5.96
C SER A 15 26.45 -14.79 7.10
N VAL A 16 26.92 -13.89 7.97
CA VAL A 16 26.16 -13.40 9.13
C VAL A 16 25.40 -12.13 8.74
N LYS A 17 24.11 -12.06 9.02
CA LYS A 17 23.25 -10.92 8.63
C LYS A 17 23.64 -9.63 9.38
N MET A 18 23.89 -9.72 10.67
CA MET A 18 24.30 -8.60 11.54
C MET A 18 25.10 -9.13 12.75
N CYS A 19 25.80 -8.26 13.48
CA CYS A 19 26.51 -8.67 14.69
C CYS A 19 25.52 -8.92 15.84
N GLU A 20 25.91 -9.74 16.82
CA GLU A 20 25.08 -10.12 17.99
C GLU A 20 24.51 -8.92 18.73
N GLU A 21 25.26 -7.84 18.89
CA GLU A 21 24.80 -6.63 19.56
C GLU A 21 23.67 -5.93 18.78
N CYS A 22 23.79 -5.84 17.45
CA CYS A 22 22.72 -5.30 16.61
C CYS A 22 21.48 -6.20 16.62
N GLU A 23 21.68 -7.50 16.64
CA GLU A 23 20.61 -8.49 16.73
C GLU A 23 19.86 -8.39 18.07
N ARG A 24 20.57 -8.34 19.19
CA ARG A 24 19.97 -8.10 20.52
C ARG A 24 19.18 -6.79 20.59
N ARG A 25 19.73 -5.70 20.03
CA ARG A 25 19.02 -4.41 19.97
C ARG A 25 17.77 -4.47 19.10
N GLN A 26 17.80 -5.24 18.02
CA GLN A 26 16.64 -5.43 17.18
C GLN A 26 15.55 -6.26 17.90
N GLN A 27 15.93 -7.37 18.52
CA GLN A 27 15.03 -8.22 19.31
C GLN A 27 14.40 -7.45 20.47
N SER A 28 15.20 -6.65 21.21
CA SER A 28 14.68 -5.80 22.29
C SER A 28 13.65 -4.78 21.79
N ARG A 29 13.91 -4.13 20.64
CA ARG A 29 12.95 -3.18 20.03
C ARG A 29 11.66 -3.88 19.61
N HIS A 30 11.75 -5.07 19.00
CA HIS A 30 10.57 -5.85 18.63
C HIS A 30 9.77 -6.28 19.87
N MET A 31 10.46 -6.71 20.93
CA MET A 31 9.83 -7.10 22.18
C MET A 31 9.09 -5.91 22.83
N ILE A 32 9.76 -4.75 22.92
CA ILE A 32 9.14 -3.51 23.47
C ILE A 32 7.93 -3.11 22.62
N TYR A 33 8.05 -3.10 21.29
CA TYR A 33 6.95 -2.76 20.40
C TYR A 33 5.77 -3.73 20.58
N ASN A 34 6.03 -5.04 20.61
CA ASN A 34 4.97 -6.04 20.79
C ASN A 34 4.26 -5.90 22.14
N ASN A 35 5.01 -5.56 23.20
CA ASN A 35 4.46 -5.48 24.58
C ASN A 35 3.77 -4.14 24.89
N THR A 36 4.09 -3.07 24.13
CA THR A 36 3.64 -1.72 24.50
C THR A 36 2.77 -1.04 23.45
N ARG A 37 2.83 -1.47 22.20
CA ARG A 37 2.18 -0.77 21.08
C ARG A 37 1.41 -1.68 20.13
N ARG A 38 1.49 -2.99 20.30
CA ARG A 38 0.78 -3.91 19.43
C ARG A 38 -0.69 -3.92 19.82
N ASP A 39 -1.54 -3.51 18.89
CA ASP A 39 -2.96 -3.78 18.97
C ASP A 39 -3.19 -5.29 18.77
N GLU A 40 -3.59 -6.00 19.83
CA GLU A 40 -3.82 -7.44 19.83
C GLU A 40 -4.94 -7.79 18.83
N ARG A 41 -6.00 -6.99 18.78
CA ARG A 41 -7.12 -7.18 17.86
C ARG A 41 -6.67 -7.10 16.40
N ALA A 42 -5.86 -6.11 16.04
CA ALA A 42 -5.29 -6.01 14.70
C ALA A 42 -4.32 -7.15 14.39
N ALA A 43 -3.53 -7.59 15.38
CA ALA A 43 -2.61 -8.71 15.20
C ALA A 43 -3.34 -10.02 14.94
N GLU A 44 -4.42 -10.32 15.66
CA GLU A 44 -5.28 -11.48 15.43
C GLU A 44 -5.96 -11.42 14.07
N PHE A 45 -6.45 -10.24 13.68
CA PHE A 45 -7.05 -10.03 12.38
C PHE A 45 -6.08 -10.36 11.23
N TYR A 46 -4.83 -9.87 11.27
CA TYR A 46 -3.87 -10.11 10.18
C TYR A 46 -3.42 -11.57 10.03
N VAL A 47 -3.65 -12.43 11.02
CA VAL A 47 -3.41 -13.88 10.92
C VAL A 47 -4.68 -14.69 10.65
N SER A 48 -5.85 -14.05 10.61
CA SER A 48 -7.14 -14.69 10.39
C SER A 48 -7.27 -15.29 8.98
N LYS A 49 -8.17 -16.25 8.82
CA LYS A 49 -8.47 -16.86 7.52
C LYS A 49 -9.15 -15.86 6.60
N GLU A 50 -10.02 -15.04 7.14
CA GLU A 50 -10.79 -14.01 6.44
C GLU A 50 -9.85 -12.98 5.81
N TRP A 51 -8.86 -12.51 6.57
CA TRP A 51 -7.86 -11.58 6.04
C TRP A 51 -7.01 -12.21 4.94
N ARG A 52 -6.55 -13.44 5.13
CA ARG A 52 -5.73 -14.14 4.11
C ARG A 52 -6.49 -14.28 2.80
N ALA A 53 -7.74 -14.74 2.85
CA ALA A 53 -8.59 -14.88 1.67
C ALA A 53 -8.84 -13.51 0.99
N MET A 54 -9.15 -12.48 1.77
CA MET A 54 -9.34 -11.12 1.23
C MET A 54 -8.05 -10.57 0.61
N ARG A 55 -6.91 -10.75 1.26
CA ARG A 55 -5.61 -10.32 0.73
C ARG A 55 -5.28 -11.00 -0.60
N GLU A 56 -5.46 -12.30 -0.70
CA GLU A 56 -5.23 -13.07 -1.94
C GLU A 56 -6.17 -12.57 -3.05
N HIS A 57 -7.45 -12.41 -2.74
CA HIS A 57 -8.44 -11.86 -3.68
C HIS A 57 -8.05 -10.47 -4.20
N ILE A 58 -7.65 -9.55 -3.31
CA ILE A 58 -7.22 -8.20 -3.72
C ILE A 58 -5.99 -8.27 -4.64
N ILE A 59 -4.99 -9.07 -4.31
CA ILE A 59 -3.80 -9.24 -5.16
C ILE A 59 -4.18 -9.76 -6.54
N GLU A 60 -5.09 -10.73 -6.63
CA GLU A 60 -5.58 -11.29 -7.89
C GLU A 60 -6.38 -10.28 -8.71
N VAL A 61 -7.28 -9.53 -8.07
CA VAL A 61 -8.11 -8.51 -8.75
C VAL A 61 -7.26 -7.44 -9.43
N TYR A 62 -6.12 -7.10 -8.86
CA TYR A 62 -5.18 -6.12 -9.40
C TYR A 62 -4.04 -6.75 -10.23
N ASP A 63 -4.17 -8.02 -10.63
CA ASP A 63 -3.17 -8.74 -11.44
C ASP A 63 -1.74 -8.69 -10.84
N ASN A 64 -1.62 -8.69 -9.51
CA ASN A 64 -0.37 -8.58 -8.75
C ASN A 64 0.44 -7.31 -9.03
N VAL A 65 -0.20 -6.21 -9.41
CA VAL A 65 0.43 -4.94 -9.77
C VAL A 65 0.18 -3.88 -8.69
N ASP A 66 1.24 -3.12 -8.36
CA ASP A 66 1.14 -1.89 -7.58
C ASP A 66 0.59 -0.77 -8.46
N ILE A 67 -0.69 -0.43 -8.29
CA ILE A 67 -1.34 0.60 -9.11
C ILE A 67 -0.88 2.03 -8.78
N TYR A 68 -0.34 2.26 -7.59
CA TYR A 68 0.25 3.57 -7.28
C TYR A 68 1.58 3.75 -8.02
N ALA A 69 2.46 2.77 -7.97
CA ALA A 69 3.71 2.79 -8.74
C ALA A 69 3.41 2.92 -10.24
N LEU A 70 2.42 2.17 -10.75
CA LEU A 70 2.04 2.19 -12.16
C LEU A 70 1.55 3.57 -12.62
N TYR A 71 0.59 4.17 -11.92
CA TYR A 71 -0.08 5.40 -12.40
C TYR A 71 0.54 6.69 -11.88
N VAL A 72 1.27 6.67 -10.77
CA VAL A 72 1.88 7.86 -10.17
C VAL A 72 3.38 7.94 -10.43
N GLU A 73 4.08 6.81 -10.27
CA GLU A 73 5.54 6.76 -10.46
C GLU A 73 5.93 6.33 -11.89
N ASN A 74 4.98 5.84 -12.69
CA ASN A 74 5.20 5.25 -14.02
C ASN A 74 6.19 4.08 -13.98
N GLU A 75 6.11 3.28 -12.91
CA GLU A 75 6.91 2.09 -12.67
C GLU A 75 6.00 0.86 -12.59
N LEU A 76 6.34 -0.22 -13.31
CA LEU A 76 5.65 -1.50 -13.19
C LEU A 76 6.29 -2.33 -12.08
N LEU A 77 5.67 -2.38 -10.93
CA LEU A 77 6.13 -3.14 -9.76
C LEU A 77 5.10 -4.17 -9.35
N THR A 78 5.59 -5.33 -8.90
CA THR A 78 4.74 -6.33 -8.26
C THR A 78 4.35 -5.88 -6.85
N CYS A 79 3.12 -6.20 -6.45
CA CYS A 79 2.65 -5.92 -5.10
C CYS A 79 2.94 -7.10 -4.15
N GLU A 80 3.12 -6.81 -2.86
CA GLU A 80 3.21 -7.79 -1.78
C GLU A 80 2.28 -7.42 -0.63
N PRO A 81 2.43 -6.25 0.07
CA PRO A 81 1.48 -5.85 1.09
C PRO A 81 0.19 -5.33 0.48
N VAL A 82 -0.93 -5.63 1.14
CA VAL A 82 -2.21 -4.96 0.91
C VAL A 82 -2.39 -3.93 2.02
N HIS A 83 -2.58 -2.67 1.62
CA HIS A 83 -2.69 -1.51 2.51
C HIS A 83 -4.16 -1.13 2.73
N HIS A 84 -4.52 -0.83 3.97
CA HIS A 84 -5.81 -0.23 4.30
C HIS A 84 -5.75 1.28 4.10
N ILE A 85 -6.58 1.83 3.21
CA ILE A 85 -6.65 3.28 2.95
C ILE A 85 -7.12 4.03 4.19
N VAL A 86 -8.17 3.55 4.84
CA VAL A 86 -8.54 3.94 6.21
C VAL A 86 -7.97 2.89 7.14
N GLU A 87 -7.09 3.29 8.05
CA GLU A 87 -6.40 2.37 8.95
C GLU A 87 -7.38 1.68 9.91
N LEU A 88 -7.04 0.48 10.40
CA LEU A 88 -7.91 -0.32 11.27
C LEU A 88 -8.26 0.41 12.59
N GLU A 89 -7.32 1.26 13.07
CA GLU A 89 -7.51 2.07 14.27
C GLU A 89 -8.57 3.15 14.08
N ASP A 90 -8.73 3.67 12.84
CA ASP A 90 -9.69 4.72 12.51
C ASP A 90 -11.09 4.16 12.22
N ASP A 91 -11.18 3.02 11.50
CA ASP A 91 -12.46 2.39 11.17
C ASP A 91 -12.32 0.88 11.00
N TRP A 92 -12.62 0.15 12.06
CA TRP A 92 -12.57 -1.31 12.08
C TRP A 92 -13.52 -1.99 11.11
N GLU A 93 -14.67 -1.39 10.84
CA GLU A 93 -15.68 -1.99 9.97
C GLU A 93 -15.22 -2.05 8.51
N GLN A 94 -14.27 -1.20 8.13
CA GLN A 94 -13.67 -1.17 6.80
C GLN A 94 -12.58 -2.25 6.57
N ARG A 95 -12.27 -3.08 7.57
CA ARG A 95 -11.14 -4.02 7.55
C ARG A 95 -11.15 -5.03 6.38
N LEU A 96 -12.33 -5.43 5.93
CA LEU A 96 -12.53 -6.35 4.80
C LEU A 96 -13.27 -5.70 3.63
N ASN A 97 -13.40 -4.38 3.62
CA ASN A 97 -14.00 -3.68 2.49
C ASN A 97 -12.99 -3.62 1.32
N PRO A 98 -13.26 -4.27 0.16
CA PRO A 98 -12.31 -4.27 -0.96
C PRO A 98 -12.01 -2.87 -1.50
N PHE A 99 -12.93 -1.90 -1.36
CA PHE A 99 -12.71 -0.50 -1.76
C PHE A 99 -11.86 0.30 -0.75
N ASN A 100 -11.55 -0.29 0.40
CA ASN A 100 -10.61 0.24 1.39
C ASN A 100 -9.23 -0.42 1.30
N LEU A 101 -9.03 -1.35 0.36
CA LEU A 101 -7.83 -2.16 0.23
C LEU A 101 -7.14 -1.89 -1.10
N ILE A 102 -5.84 -1.65 -1.04
CA ILE A 102 -5.02 -1.41 -2.22
C ILE A 102 -3.71 -2.22 -2.13
N PRO A 103 -3.36 -3.00 -3.16
CA PRO A 103 -2.12 -3.73 -3.18
C PRO A 103 -0.97 -2.81 -3.56
N LEU A 104 0.12 -2.86 -2.82
CA LEU A 104 1.27 -1.99 -2.97
C LEU A 104 2.57 -2.79 -2.96
N ASN A 105 3.64 -2.23 -3.51
CA ASN A 105 5.00 -2.69 -3.26
C ASN A 105 5.49 -2.20 -1.89
N HIS A 106 6.47 -2.84 -1.32
CA HIS A 106 7.05 -2.43 -0.02
C HIS A 106 7.60 -0.98 -0.05
N LYS A 107 8.23 -0.56 -1.15
CA LYS A 107 8.73 0.82 -1.33
C LYS A 107 7.57 1.80 -1.25
N THR A 108 6.54 1.58 -2.04
CA THR A 108 5.35 2.44 -2.12
C THR A 108 4.59 2.47 -0.79
N HIS A 109 4.38 1.30 -0.17
CA HIS A 109 3.73 1.19 1.14
C HIS A 109 4.47 2.02 2.21
N ASN A 110 5.81 1.96 2.23
CA ASN A 110 6.60 2.76 3.17
C ASN A 110 6.45 4.27 2.91
N THR A 111 6.42 4.69 1.65
CA THR A 111 6.19 6.09 1.25
C THR A 111 4.83 6.58 1.72
N ILE A 112 3.76 5.83 1.46
CA ILE A 112 2.38 6.17 1.87
C ILE A 112 2.28 6.22 3.39
N THR A 113 2.83 5.22 4.10
CA THR A 113 2.83 5.21 5.56
C THR A 113 3.59 6.41 6.15
N ALA A 114 4.68 6.84 5.51
CA ALA A 114 5.40 8.05 5.92
C ALA A 114 4.56 9.32 5.73
N LEU A 115 3.81 9.44 4.62
CA LEU A 115 2.89 10.55 4.38
C LEU A 115 1.77 10.61 5.42
N TYR A 116 1.19 9.46 5.81
CA TYR A 116 0.16 9.39 6.85
C TYR A 116 0.66 9.92 8.20
N LYS A 117 1.92 9.62 8.55
CA LYS A 117 2.54 10.05 9.81
C LYS A 117 2.95 11.52 9.85
N GLN A 118 3.06 12.19 8.69
CA GLN A 118 3.47 13.61 8.65
C GLN A 118 2.39 14.53 9.20
N SER A 119 1.14 14.37 8.77
CA SER A 119 0.01 15.17 9.25
C SER A 119 -1.32 14.54 8.87
N LYS A 120 -2.38 14.89 9.61
CA LYS A 120 -3.76 14.49 9.26
C LYS A 120 -4.20 15.04 7.88
N ALA A 121 -3.68 16.19 7.47
CA ALA A 121 -3.97 16.76 6.15
C ALA A 121 -3.36 15.91 5.03
N ASN A 122 -2.08 15.52 5.18
CA ASN A 122 -1.40 14.64 4.22
C ASN A 122 -2.07 13.26 4.17
N MET A 123 -2.43 12.69 5.32
CA MET A 123 -3.15 11.43 5.39
C MET A 123 -4.45 11.49 4.57
N ARG A 124 -5.30 12.51 4.80
CA ARG A 124 -6.57 12.68 4.06
C ARG A 124 -6.36 12.90 2.57
N ALA A 125 -5.36 13.70 2.20
CA ALA A 125 -5.01 13.92 0.80
C ALA A 125 -4.57 12.63 0.11
N THR A 126 -3.72 11.84 0.76
CA THR A 126 -3.25 10.54 0.26
C THR A 126 -4.38 9.53 0.18
N GLN A 127 -5.25 9.44 1.19
CA GLN A 127 -6.45 8.59 1.16
C GLN A 127 -7.36 8.93 -0.03
N LYS A 128 -7.59 10.22 -0.29
CA LYS A 128 -8.35 10.68 -1.46
C LYS A 128 -7.69 10.25 -2.76
N GLN A 129 -6.37 10.44 -2.88
CA GLN A 129 -5.59 10.04 -4.05
C GLN A 129 -5.69 8.53 -4.31
N LEU A 130 -5.50 7.70 -3.27
CA LEU A 130 -5.58 6.24 -3.39
C LEU A 130 -6.97 5.78 -3.85
N ARG A 131 -8.04 6.37 -3.34
CA ARG A 131 -9.41 6.08 -3.79
C ARG A 131 -9.62 6.44 -5.26
N SER A 132 -9.14 7.62 -5.67
CA SER A 132 -9.22 8.02 -7.08
C SER A 132 -8.43 7.09 -8.00
N LEU A 133 -7.30 6.52 -7.55
CA LEU A 133 -6.53 5.54 -8.31
C LEU A 133 -7.29 4.22 -8.47
N ILE A 134 -7.97 3.74 -7.42
CA ILE A 134 -8.84 2.55 -7.49
C ILE A 134 -9.95 2.78 -8.52
N GLU A 135 -10.66 3.91 -8.45
CA GLU A 135 -11.72 4.24 -9.40
C GLU A 135 -11.20 4.31 -10.84
N TYR A 136 -10.05 4.95 -11.05
CA TYR A 136 -9.41 5.05 -12.35
C TYR A 136 -9.03 3.68 -12.91
N HIS A 137 -8.37 2.84 -12.09
CA HIS A 137 -7.95 1.50 -12.49
C HIS A 137 -9.13 0.65 -12.95
N PHE A 138 -10.19 0.61 -12.19
CA PHE A 138 -11.37 -0.19 -12.55
C PHE A 138 -12.13 0.35 -13.75
N ARG A 139 -12.15 1.64 -13.96
CA ARG A 139 -12.80 2.25 -15.13
C ARG A 139 -12.03 1.92 -16.41
N GLU A 140 -10.70 2.07 -16.41
CA GLU A 140 -9.85 1.87 -17.60
C GLU A 140 -9.56 0.38 -17.85
N ALA A 141 -9.27 -0.39 -16.82
CA ALA A 141 -8.96 -1.82 -16.95
C ALA A 141 -10.21 -2.72 -17.09
N GLY A 142 -11.42 -2.16 -17.04
CA GLY A 142 -12.66 -2.95 -17.10
C GLY A 142 -12.88 -3.84 -15.86
N GLY A 143 -12.12 -3.60 -14.79
CA GLY A 143 -12.04 -4.44 -13.61
C GLY A 143 -13.28 -4.48 -12.73
N TYR A 144 -14.27 -3.59 -12.93
CA TYR A 144 -15.54 -3.65 -12.18
C TYR A 144 -16.23 -5.01 -12.25
N LYS A 145 -16.09 -5.74 -13.37
CA LYS A 145 -16.68 -7.09 -13.51
C LYS A 145 -16.00 -8.12 -12.61
N LYS A 146 -14.69 -8.00 -12.36
CA LYS A 146 -13.93 -8.96 -11.54
C LYS A 146 -14.22 -8.82 -10.04
N VAL A 147 -14.42 -7.59 -9.55
CA VAL A 147 -14.73 -7.33 -8.14
C VAL A 147 -16.19 -7.68 -7.78
N LEU A 148 -17.10 -7.55 -8.75
CA LEU A 148 -18.56 -7.77 -8.52
C LEU A 148 -19.00 -9.22 -8.79
N CYS A 149 -18.21 -10.05 -9.50
CA CYS A 149 -18.61 -11.40 -9.87
C CYS A 149 -18.42 -12.46 -8.78
N ASP A 150 -17.56 -12.25 -7.78
CA ASP A 150 -17.32 -13.23 -6.73
C ASP A 150 -17.90 -12.80 -5.39
N SER A 151 -19.14 -13.20 -5.15
CA SER A 151 -19.77 -13.52 -3.83
C SER A 151 -19.76 -12.48 -2.70
N PHE A 152 -19.28 -11.27 -2.91
CA PHE A 152 -19.42 -10.18 -1.95
C PHE A 152 -20.28 -9.05 -2.52
N LEU A 153 -21.60 -9.29 -2.57
CA LEU A 153 -22.62 -8.26 -2.84
C LEU A 153 -22.67 -7.25 -1.68
N VAL A 154 -21.67 -6.38 -1.60
CA VAL A 154 -21.82 -5.11 -0.92
C VAL A 154 -21.96 -4.06 -2.02
N ALA A 155 -23.17 -3.58 -2.21
CA ALA A 155 -23.43 -2.45 -3.10
C ALA A 155 -22.49 -1.30 -2.75
N PRO A 156 -21.87 -0.63 -3.74
CA PRO A 156 -21.02 0.51 -3.48
C PRO A 156 -21.80 1.56 -2.71
N PRO A 157 -21.24 2.19 -1.68
CA PRO A 157 -21.91 3.28 -0.99
C PRO A 157 -22.32 4.35 -1.99
N LEU A 158 -23.57 4.84 -1.92
CA LEU A 158 -24.19 5.81 -2.82
C LEU A 158 -23.48 7.19 -2.89
N LEU A 159 -22.31 7.34 -2.28
CA LEU A 159 -21.51 8.57 -2.24
C LEU A 159 -20.67 8.84 -3.49
N PHE A 160 -20.67 7.96 -4.49
CA PHE A 160 -19.82 8.06 -5.68
C PHE A 160 -20.48 8.68 -6.92
N ARG A 161 -21.66 9.30 -6.80
CA ARG A 161 -22.38 9.85 -7.97
C ARG A 161 -22.06 11.28 -8.36
N GLU A 162 -21.34 12.05 -7.54
CA GLU A 162 -21.07 13.46 -7.85
C GLU A 162 -19.62 13.82 -7.51
N ASN A 163 -18.69 13.59 -8.43
CA ASN A 163 -17.52 14.43 -8.70
C ASN A 163 -16.60 13.72 -9.70
N SER A 164 -16.91 13.90 -10.98
CA SER A 164 -16.00 13.55 -12.07
C SER A 164 -14.78 14.49 -12.02
N PRO A 165 -13.54 14.00 -11.87
CA PRO A 165 -12.38 14.86 -12.00
C PRO A 165 -12.12 15.11 -13.50
N ARG A 166 -12.57 16.26 -14.01
CA ARG A 166 -12.24 16.73 -15.36
C ARG A 166 -10.89 17.43 -15.42
N GLU A 167 -9.88 17.03 -14.67
CA GLU A 167 -8.56 17.66 -14.71
C GLU A 167 -7.41 16.67 -14.60
N PHE A 168 -7.38 15.67 -15.47
CA PHE A 168 -6.15 14.97 -15.80
C PHE A 168 -5.98 14.97 -17.34
N GLN A 169 -6.09 16.17 -17.97
CA GLN A 169 -5.73 16.34 -19.35
C GLN A 169 -4.35 16.99 -19.47
N GLN A 170 -3.39 16.19 -19.92
CA GLN A 170 -2.34 16.47 -20.86
C GLN A 170 -1.72 17.88 -20.80
N LYS A 171 -0.62 18.04 -20.10
CA LYS A 171 0.43 18.95 -20.56
C LYS A 171 1.20 18.24 -21.67
N GLY A 172 0.61 18.23 -22.86
CA GLY A 172 1.21 17.77 -24.10
C GLY A 172 2.15 18.85 -24.64
N THR A 173 3.32 18.44 -24.96
CA THR A 173 4.25 18.82 -26.03
C THR A 173 3.95 20.12 -26.76
N SER A 174 4.68 21.18 -26.40
CA SER A 174 4.90 22.37 -27.22
C SER A 174 5.87 22.00 -28.34
N GLU A 175 5.36 21.82 -29.55
CA GLU A 175 6.12 21.86 -30.79
C GLU A 175 6.78 23.22 -30.96
N ARG A 176 8.09 23.26 -30.91
CA ARG A 176 8.87 24.41 -31.36
C ARG A 176 9.00 24.34 -32.88
N GLY A 177 8.16 25.12 -33.58
CA GLY A 177 8.29 25.39 -34.99
C GLY A 177 9.62 26.05 -35.31
N VAL A 178 10.40 25.37 -36.14
CA VAL A 178 11.55 25.96 -36.84
C VAL A 178 11.01 26.86 -37.93
N ARG A 179 11.33 28.15 -37.87
CA ARG A 179 11.25 29.05 -39.01
C ARG A 179 12.62 29.13 -39.65
N MET A 180 12.63 28.88 -40.95
CA MET A 180 13.69 29.32 -41.87
C MET A 180 13.75 30.83 -41.94
#